data_c51707f20ce60943ccee1d99bf28479c
#
_entry.id   c51707f20ce60943ccee1d99bf28479c
#
_cell.length_a   1.000
_cell.length_b   1.000
_cell.length_c   1.000
_cell.angle_alpha   90.00
_cell.angle_beta   90.00
_cell.angle_gamma   90.00
#
_symmetry.space_group_name_H-M   'P 1'
#
loop_
_entity.id
_entity.type
_entity.pdbx_description
1 polymer ?
#
loop_
_entity_poly.entity_id
_entity_poly.type
_entity_poly.pdbx_seq_one_letter_code
_entity_poly.pdbx_strand_id
1 'polypeptide(L)'
;PRKEQQEADRMVRDLGVKCQGIHALIGSLSGGNQQKVVVARWLQRKFRVLLLDEPFQGVDIKSRHDIIQYLRDQLRDEVVLVLAADLDEILEVADRVLVLNRGRLMGEQNLNSIDRTQLLDWISTTETQFAHA
;
A
#
# COMPACT_ATOMS: atom_id res chain seq x y z
N PRO A 1 17.84 -7.43 -22.37
CA PRO A 1 16.82 -8.36 -22.89
C PRO A 1 16.65 -9.61 -22.02
N ARG A 2 17.68 -10.52 -21.92
CA ARG A 2 17.52 -11.76 -21.12
C ARG A 2 17.40 -11.51 -19.60
N LYS A 3 18.17 -10.59 -19.05
CA LYS A 3 18.10 -10.25 -17.60
C LYS A 3 16.76 -9.61 -17.24
N GLU A 4 16.26 -8.69 -18.06
CA GLU A 4 14.95 -8.05 -17.85
C GLU A 4 13.80 -9.05 -17.90
N GLN A 5 13.85 -10.00 -18.84
CA GLN A 5 12.85 -11.07 -18.92
C GLN A 5 12.88 -11.98 -17.68
N GLN A 6 14.07 -12.38 -17.24
CA GLN A 6 14.22 -13.19 -16.03
C GLN A 6 13.70 -12.48 -14.78
N GLU A 7 13.93 -11.17 -14.70
CA GLU A 7 13.47 -10.35 -13.58
C GLU A 7 11.95 -10.18 -13.62
N ALA A 8 11.36 -9.93 -14.78
CA ALA A 8 9.91 -9.89 -14.97
C ALA A 8 9.25 -11.25 -14.64
N ASP A 9 9.81 -12.36 -15.11
CA ASP A 9 9.33 -13.71 -14.80
C ASP A 9 9.39 -13.99 -13.28
N ARG A 10 10.45 -13.53 -12.61
CA ARG A 10 10.58 -13.66 -11.17
C ARG A 10 9.47 -12.88 -10.45
N MET A 11 9.28 -11.60 -10.81
CA MET A 11 8.25 -10.76 -10.17
C MET A 11 6.83 -11.26 -10.39
N VAL A 12 6.54 -11.77 -11.60
CA VAL A 12 5.25 -12.40 -11.91
C VAL A 12 5.00 -13.58 -10.98
N ARG A 13 6.01 -14.41 -10.72
CA ARG A 13 5.91 -15.55 -9.79
C ARG A 13 5.78 -15.10 -8.34
N ASP A 14 6.67 -14.22 -7.89
CA ASP A 14 6.77 -13.81 -6.49
C ASP A 14 5.51 -13.08 -6.01
N LEU A 15 4.90 -12.25 -6.87
CA LEU A 15 3.62 -11.57 -6.60
C LEU A 15 2.38 -12.39 -6.98
N GLY A 16 2.56 -13.57 -7.59
CA GLY A 16 1.45 -14.40 -8.04
C GLY A 16 0.57 -13.70 -9.07
N VAL A 17 1.16 -12.93 -10.00
CA VAL A 17 0.42 -12.25 -11.07
C VAL A 17 -0.15 -13.27 -12.03
N LYS A 18 -1.47 -13.28 -12.19
CA LYS A 18 -2.16 -14.16 -13.15
C LYS A 18 -2.16 -13.51 -14.53
N CYS A 19 -1.28 -13.96 -15.41
CA CYS A 19 -1.15 -13.50 -16.79
C CYS A 19 -0.78 -14.65 -17.72
N GLN A 20 -0.91 -14.44 -19.04
CA GLN A 20 -0.52 -15.42 -20.06
C GLN A 20 1.00 -15.39 -20.36
N GLY A 21 1.79 -14.68 -19.56
CA GLY A 21 3.23 -14.51 -19.69
C GLY A 21 3.63 -13.03 -19.60
N ILE A 22 4.93 -12.77 -19.52
CA ILE A 22 5.49 -11.42 -19.33
C ILE A 22 5.21 -10.44 -20.47
N HIS A 23 4.76 -10.92 -21.62
CA HIS A 23 4.38 -10.10 -22.77
C HIS A 23 2.88 -9.80 -22.84
N ALA A 24 2.10 -10.26 -21.84
CA ALA A 24 0.67 -9.95 -21.78
C ALA A 24 0.44 -8.43 -21.66
N LEU A 25 -0.57 -7.93 -22.35
CA LEU A 25 -0.97 -6.52 -22.23
C LEU A 25 -1.55 -6.29 -20.84
N ILE A 26 -1.12 -5.23 -20.17
CA ILE A 26 -1.61 -4.88 -18.82
C ILE A 26 -3.13 -4.73 -18.76
N GLY A 27 -3.75 -4.18 -19.81
CA GLY A 27 -5.20 -4.04 -19.92
C GLY A 27 -5.97 -5.37 -20.04
N SER A 28 -5.30 -6.50 -20.27
CA SER A 28 -5.92 -7.83 -20.25
C SER A 28 -5.95 -8.47 -18.87
N LEU A 29 -5.33 -7.83 -17.86
CA LEU A 29 -5.26 -8.32 -16.50
C LEU A 29 -6.43 -7.80 -15.67
N SER A 30 -6.81 -8.55 -14.62
CA SER A 30 -7.72 -8.04 -13.60
C SER A 30 -7.09 -6.86 -12.84
N GLY A 31 -7.92 -5.98 -12.24
CA GLY A 31 -7.45 -4.82 -11.48
C GLY A 31 -6.39 -5.17 -10.43
N GLY A 32 -6.60 -6.22 -9.64
CA GLY A 32 -5.61 -6.68 -8.66
C GLY A 32 -4.30 -7.14 -9.29
N ASN A 33 -4.32 -7.79 -10.45
CA ASN A 33 -3.08 -8.16 -11.16
C ASN A 33 -2.39 -6.95 -11.80
N GLN A 34 -3.17 -5.97 -12.29
CA GLN A 34 -2.60 -4.69 -12.76
C GLN A 34 -1.87 -3.97 -11.61
N GLN A 35 -2.49 -3.90 -10.43
CA GLN A 35 -1.90 -3.26 -9.26
C GLN A 35 -0.62 -3.98 -8.80
N LYS A 36 -0.59 -5.31 -8.79
CA LYS A 36 0.63 -6.09 -8.53
C LYS A 36 1.77 -5.71 -9.49
N VAL A 37 1.47 -5.56 -10.78
CA VAL A 37 2.48 -5.14 -11.78
C VAL A 37 2.97 -3.71 -11.51
N VAL A 38 2.09 -2.79 -11.14
CA VAL A 38 2.45 -1.41 -10.78
C VAL A 38 3.41 -1.39 -9.59
N VAL A 39 3.08 -2.11 -8.52
CA VAL A 39 3.94 -2.22 -7.33
C VAL A 39 5.29 -2.85 -7.69
N ALA A 40 5.29 -3.99 -8.41
CA ALA A 40 6.50 -4.66 -8.85
C ALA A 40 7.44 -3.73 -9.62
N ARG A 41 6.90 -2.90 -10.50
CA ARG A 41 7.67 -1.94 -11.30
C ARG A 41 8.43 -0.92 -10.45
N TRP A 42 7.82 -0.43 -9.37
CA TRP A 42 8.49 0.51 -8.47
C TRP A 42 9.57 -0.16 -7.64
N LEU A 43 9.36 -1.40 -7.22
CA LEU A 43 10.33 -2.18 -6.42
C LEU A 43 11.59 -2.58 -7.19
N GLN A 44 11.61 -2.46 -8.52
CA GLN A 44 12.84 -2.65 -9.32
C GLN A 44 13.86 -1.53 -9.15
N ARG A 45 13.49 -0.42 -8.55
CA ARG A 45 14.36 0.74 -8.36
C ARG A 45 14.90 0.78 -6.95
N LYS A 46 16.13 1.26 -6.78
CA LYS A 46 16.65 1.58 -5.46
C LYS A 46 15.98 2.85 -4.95
N PHE A 47 15.40 2.78 -3.79
CA PHE A 47 14.79 3.92 -3.08
C PHE A 47 15.02 3.75 -1.58
N ARG A 48 14.82 4.80 -0.82
CA ARG A 48 14.79 4.78 0.65
C ARG A 48 13.39 4.99 1.18
N VAL A 49 12.55 5.63 0.39
CA VAL A 49 11.14 5.90 0.73
C VAL A 49 10.29 5.55 -0.48
N LEU A 50 9.25 4.76 -0.26
CA LEU A 50 8.22 4.43 -1.22
C LEU A 50 6.90 5.07 -0.78
N LEU A 51 6.31 5.86 -1.66
CA LEU A 51 4.99 6.47 -1.48
C LEU A 51 3.97 5.70 -2.31
N LEU A 52 2.94 5.18 -1.66
CA LEU A 52 1.82 4.49 -2.29
C LEU A 52 0.53 5.24 -1.96
N ASP A 53 -0.12 5.76 -3.00
CA ASP A 53 -1.38 6.49 -2.89
C ASP A 53 -2.52 5.59 -3.36
N GLU A 54 -3.46 5.28 -2.45
CA GLU A 54 -4.59 4.37 -2.65
C GLU A 54 -4.20 3.04 -3.34
N PRO A 55 -3.15 2.33 -2.86
CA PRO A 55 -2.58 1.19 -3.58
C PRO A 55 -3.52 -0.02 -3.65
N PHE A 56 -4.58 -0.02 -2.84
CA PHE A 56 -5.51 -1.15 -2.74
C PHE A 56 -6.89 -0.86 -3.35
N GLN A 57 -7.08 0.33 -3.92
CA GLN A 57 -8.36 0.71 -4.52
C GLN A 57 -8.74 -0.25 -5.66
N GLY A 58 -9.91 -0.88 -5.54
CA GLY A 58 -10.41 -1.82 -6.54
C GLY A 58 -9.65 -3.16 -6.58
N VAL A 59 -8.85 -3.45 -5.56
CA VAL A 59 -8.10 -4.69 -5.41
C VAL A 59 -8.85 -5.66 -4.50
N ASP A 60 -8.99 -6.91 -4.92
CA ASP A 60 -9.57 -7.94 -4.07
C ASP A 60 -8.69 -8.26 -2.85
N ILE A 61 -9.32 -8.78 -1.78
CA ILE A 61 -8.65 -9.06 -0.50
C ILE A 61 -7.40 -9.94 -0.68
N LYS A 62 -7.47 -10.96 -1.55
CA LYS A 62 -6.33 -11.84 -1.79
C LYS A 62 -5.17 -11.10 -2.47
N SER A 63 -5.46 -10.33 -3.50
CA SER A 63 -4.45 -9.55 -4.22
C SER A 63 -3.81 -8.50 -3.32
N ARG A 64 -4.60 -7.87 -2.42
CA ARG A 64 -4.10 -6.95 -1.40
C ARG A 64 -3.12 -7.66 -0.45
N HIS A 65 -3.51 -8.80 0.09
CA HIS A 65 -2.66 -9.60 0.96
C HIS A 65 -1.34 -9.99 0.27
N ASP A 66 -1.39 -10.45 -0.98
CA ASP A 66 -0.21 -10.82 -1.74
C ASP A 66 0.75 -9.62 -1.93
N ILE A 67 0.21 -8.42 -2.17
CA ILE A 67 1.01 -7.17 -2.28
C ILE A 67 1.68 -6.84 -0.94
N ILE A 68 0.92 -6.88 0.15
CA ILE A 68 1.44 -6.57 1.50
C ILE A 68 2.57 -7.53 1.87
N GLN A 69 2.38 -8.82 1.69
CA GLN A 69 3.41 -9.82 1.97
C GLN A 69 4.66 -9.58 1.12
N TYR A 70 4.49 -9.32 -0.16
CA TYR A 70 5.62 -9.05 -1.05
C TYR A 70 6.39 -7.79 -0.62
N LEU A 71 5.71 -6.70 -0.25
CA LEU A 71 6.36 -5.51 0.29
C LEU A 71 7.16 -5.83 1.56
N ARG A 72 6.59 -6.56 2.50
CA ARG A 72 7.24 -6.96 3.75
C ARG A 72 8.46 -7.87 3.52
N ASP A 73 8.41 -8.73 2.51
CA ASP A 73 9.50 -9.66 2.18
C ASP A 73 10.66 -8.96 1.46
N GLN A 74 10.36 -7.98 0.61
CA GLN A 74 11.37 -7.31 -0.21
C GLN A 74 12.02 -6.11 0.48
N LEU A 75 11.29 -5.43 1.38
CA LEU A 75 11.74 -4.19 2.02
C LEU A 75 12.15 -4.45 3.46
N ARG A 76 13.38 -4.08 3.82
CA ARG A 76 13.95 -4.29 5.15
C ARG A 76 14.35 -2.99 5.84
N ASP A 77 15.01 -2.11 5.09
CA ASP A 77 15.56 -0.85 5.58
C ASP A 77 14.86 0.37 4.96
N GLU A 78 13.93 0.12 4.05
CA GLU A 78 13.17 1.15 3.36
C GLU A 78 11.92 1.55 4.17
N VAL A 79 11.52 2.80 4.01
CA VAL A 79 10.26 3.31 4.57
C VAL A 79 9.19 3.25 3.49
N VAL A 80 8.04 2.66 3.83
CA VAL A 80 6.84 2.69 2.98
C VAL A 80 5.80 3.58 3.63
N LEU A 81 5.36 4.61 2.91
CA LEU A 81 4.25 5.46 3.30
C LEU A 81 3.05 5.12 2.42
N VAL A 82 2.00 4.60 3.05
CA VAL A 82 0.75 4.24 2.39
C VAL A 82 -0.30 5.29 2.75
N LEU A 83 -0.92 5.90 1.73
CA LEU A 83 -2.09 6.74 1.88
C LEU A 83 -3.31 5.92 1.46
N ALA A 84 -4.30 5.82 2.33
CA ALA A 84 -5.59 5.24 2.01
C ALA A 84 -6.69 5.87 2.87
N ALA A 85 -7.91 5.89 2.37
CA ALA A 85 -9.06 6.41 3.09
C ALA A 85 -9.73 5.33 3.98
N ASP A 86 -9.56 4.06 3.67
CA ASP A 86 -10.12 2.95 4.42
C ASP A 86 -9.23 2.59 5.61
N LEU A 87 -9.78 2.73 6.82
CA LEU A 87 -9.05 2.43 8.05
C LEU A 87 -8.68 0.94 8.16
N ASP A 88 -9.53 0.03 7.71
CA ASP A 88 -9.26 -1.41 7.79
C ASP A 88 -8.10 -1.80 6.87
N GLU A 89 -8.00 -1.17 5.69
CA GLU A 89 -6.86 -1.36 4.79
C GLU A 89 -5.56 -0.89 5.43
N ILE A 90 -5.57 0.29 6.06
CA ILE A 90 -4.39 0.82 6.76
C ILE A 90 -3.97 -0.09 7.91
N LEU A 91 -4.91 -0.57 8.72
CA LEU A 91 -4.61 -1.45 9.85
C LEU A 91 -4.05 -2.82 9.44
N GLU A 92 -4.32 -3.26 8.22
CA GLU A 92 -3.76 -4.51 7.67
C GLU A 92 -2.28 -4.36 7.26
N VAL A 93 -1.87 -3.18 6.79
CA VAL A 93 -0.55 -2.95 6.19
C VAL A 93 0.42 -2.21 7.09
N ALA A 94 -0.05 -1.30 7.94
CA ALA A 94 0.79 -0.37 8.68
C ALA A 94 1.43 -0.99 9.92
N ASP A 95 2.62 -0.51 10.28
CA ASP A 95 3.22 -0.70 11.61
C ASP A 95 2.89 0.50 12.52
N ARG A 96 2.64 1.66 11.88
CA ARG A 96 2.29 2.93 12.53
C ARG A 96 1.29 3.69 11.66
N VAL A 97 0.28 4.26 12.29
CA VAL A 97 -0.77 5.02 11.63
C VAL A 97 -0.63 6.50 11.99
N LEU A 98 -0.69 7.36 10.98
CA LEU A 98 -0.80 8.81 11.12
C LEU A 98 -2.13 9.24 10.54
N VAL A 99 -2.87 10.07 11.27
CA VAL A 99 -4.14 10.63 10.78
C VAL A 99 -3.92 12.06 10.32
N LEU A 100 -4.17 12.28 9.04
CA LEU A 100 -4.21 13.60 8.42
C LEU A 100 -5.67 14.00 8.21
N ASN A 101 -6.07 15.13 8.76
CA ASN A 101 -7.39 15.70 8.57
C ASN A 101 -7.27 17.17 8.17
N ARG A 102 -7.82 17.53 7.01
CA ARG A 102 -7.81 18.90 6.45
C ARG A 102 -6.42 19.55 6.44
N GLY A 103 -5.41 18.78 6.03
CA GLY A 103 -4.02 19.25 5.95
C GLY A 103 -3.29 19.37 7.29
N ARG A 104 -3.87 18.89 8.39
CA ARG A 104 -3.24 18.86 9.71
C ARG A 104 -3.01 17.42 10.17
N LEU A 105 -1.85 17.18 10.78
CA LEU A 105 -1.58 15.92 11.47
C LEU A 105 -2.31 15.94 12.82
N MET A 106 -3.29 15.05 12.97
CA MET A 106 -4.11 14.93 14.18
C MET A 106 -3.40 14.13 15.27
N GLY A 107 -2.64 13.13 14.88
CA GLY A 107 -1.88 12.27 15.77
C GLY A 107 -1.30 11.06 15.08
N GLU A 108 -0.59 10.24 15.85
CA GLU A 108 -0.02 8.98 15.42
C GLU A 108 -0.23 7.89 16.48
N GLN A 109 -0.35 6.65 16.02
CA GLN A 109 -0.43 5.47 16.89
C GLN A 109 0.38 4.31 16.28
N ASN A 110 1.02 3.53 17.15
CA ASN A 110 1.63 2.27 16.75
C ASN A 110 0.57 1.16 16.70
N LEU A 111 0.68 0.25 15.74
CA LEU A 111 -0.30 -0.83 15.55
C LEU A 111 -0.48 -1.69 16.81
N ASN A 112 0.59 -1.93 17.57
CA ASN A 112 0.56 -2.75 18.79
C ASN A 112 -0.24 -2.12 19.96
N SER A 113 -0.57 -0.82 19.87
CA SER A 113 -1.30 -0.06 20.90
C SER A 113 -2.42 0.77 20.30
N ILE A 114 -3.05 0.26 19.23
CA ILE A 114 -4.04 1.01 18.47
C ILE A 114 -5.32 1.23 19.29
N ASP A 115 -5.76 2.48 19.36
CA ASP A 115 -7.09 2.86 19.81
C ASP A 115 -7.94 3.28 18.61
N ARG A 116 -8.79 2.37 18.15
CA ARG A 116 -9.67 2.59 17.00
C ARG A 116 -10.64 3.75 17.20
N THR A 117 -11.14 3.92 18.42
CA THR A 117 -12.08 5.01 18.75
C THR A 117 -11.40 6.35 18.57
N GLN A 118 -10.18 6.48 19.10
CA GLN A 118 -9.40 7.70 18.97
C GLN A 118 -9.04 8.01 17.50
N LEU A 119 -8.70 6.99 16.69
CA LEU A 119 -8.45 7.18 15.25
C LEU A 119 -9.70 7.72 14.53
N LEU A 120 -10.87 7.13 14.81
CA LEU A 120 -12.14 7.59 14.24
C LEU A 120 -12.50 9.01 14.66
N ASP A 121 -12.25 9.37 15.92
CA ASP A 121 -12.43 10.75 16.42
C ASP A 121 -11.53 11.72 15.65
N TRP A 122 -10.26 11.40 15.45
CA TRP A 122 -9.33 12.24 14.67
C TRP A 122 -9.76 12.38 13.21
N ILE A 123 -10.26 11.30 12.59
CA ILE A 123 -10.75 11.32 11.22
C ILE A 123 -12.01 12.19 11.08
N SER A 124 -12.91 12.13 12.07
CA SER A 124 -14.22 12.81 12.05
C SER A 124 -14.20 14.23 12.59
N THR A 125 -13.09 14.68 13.22
CA THR A 125 -12.97 16.01 13.81
C THR A 125 -13.27 17.12 12.80
N THR A 126 -14.20 18.02 13.14
CA THR A 126 -14.60 19.19 12.33
C THR A 126 -13.90 20.47 12.80
N GLU A 127 -13.84 21.50 11.94
CA GLU A 127 -13.19 22.77 12.28
C GLU A 127 -13.69 23.45 13.56
N THR A 128 -14.96 23.24 13.91
CA THR A 128 -15.56 23.83 15.10
C THR A 128 -14.91 23.35 16.40
N GLN A 129 -14.25 22.19 16.40
CA GLN A 129 -13.57 21.63 17.55
C GLN A 129 -12.12 22.14 17.73
N PHE A 130 -11.52 22.73 16.69
CA PHE A 130 -10.18 23.32 16.77
C PHE A 130 -10.16 24.74 17.36
N ALA A 131 -11.32 25.41 17.43
CA ALA A 131 -11.42 26.79 17.94
C ALA A 131 -11.44 26.89 19.47
N HIS A 132 -11.48 25.76 20.18
CA HIS A 132 -11.60 25.70 21.64
C HIS A 132 -10.47 24.91 22.34
N ALA A 133 -9.34 24.65 21.65
CA ALA A 133 -8.18 23.97 22.24
C ALA A 133 -6.98 24.92 22.38
#